data_a41d6cbdde249ee2bc952f34d5a9d575
#
_entry.id   a41d6cbdde249ee2bc952f34d5a9d575
#
_cell.length_a   1.000
_cell.length_b   1.000
_cell.length_c   1.000
_cell.angle_alpha   90.00
_cell.angle_beta   90.00
_cell.angle_gamma   90.00
#
_symmetry.space_group_name_H-M   'P 1'
#
loop_
_entity.id
_entity.type
_entity.pdbx_description
1 polymer ?
#
loop_
_entity_poly.entity_id
_entity_poly.type
_entity_poly.pdbx_seq_one_letter_code
_entity_poly.pdbx_strand_id
1 'polypeptide(L)'
;MILASLARYYRRLAAETDEMGSPKVPPYGFSEEKIGWILVLDKEGRLKTAVPNLTADKKPQPKLMSVPRPEKRTSGIKPNFLWDKTAYALGVEANKNKAEAKEKPFTSSEKTFEAFKQYHLDLLQNSEDEGLQALCRFLQNWQPAHFAVANLPAEMLDANIAFSLEKPTALLHKREAAQTLWAGCLKSDETLEGLCLISGDTAPIARLHPAIKGVFGGQSSGGSIISFNKEAFASFGKEQGANAPVSEQSAFAYTTALNYLLRRENNHCLTIGDASTVFWAEADDSTTAQAAEGFFAHVFTPPDDEQESAKVFNVLEQMSKGRPLQEIAPELSPNTRFYILGLAPNAARISVRFWLDTTFGQLAENLAQHWQDLALEPCAWKTPPSIWRLLLQTAVLGKSENISPVLAGEITRAVICGTPYPLSLLSQLITRIRADGDVNGLRVAMMKAVLQRRFRKGFIEEGVPMSLNNESPNRAYLLGRLFAVLERIQYQALGELNAGIADRYYGSASAVPFSVFPRLLSGAKHHLSRLRKDKAGMAVNLDKDLGEIIAKLPETFPRHLSIDEQGRFAIGYYHQKQSYFAKKETAETIEN
;
A
#
# COMPACT_ATOMS: atom_id res chain seq x y z
N MET A 1 3.98 1.24 -20.71
CA MET A 1 3.72 -0.20 -20.61
C MET A 1 4.33 -0.76 -19.34
N ILE A 2 3.56 -1.53 -18.55
CA ILE A 2 3.91 -1.99 -17.17
C ILE A 2 5.30 -2.62 -17.09
N LEU A 3 5.57 -3.67 -17.89
CA LEU A 3 6.82 -4.41 -17.76
C LEU A 3 8.05 -3.61 -18.17
N ALA A 4 7.92 -2.76 -19.20
CA ALA A 4 9.01 -1.90 -19.65
C ALA A 4 9.37 -0.82 -18.61
N SER A 5 8.36 -0.20 -17.93
CA SER A 5 8.63 0.77 -16.86
C SER A 5 9.26 0.10 -15.64
N LEU A 6 8.80 -1.11 -15.25
CA LEU A 6 9.45 -1.90 -14.20
C LEU A 6 10.90 -2.29 -14.53
N ALA A 7 11.18 -2.65 -15.80
CA ALA A 7 12.55 -2.96 -16.23
C ALA A 7 13.46 -1.71 -16.21
N ARG A 8 12.92 -0.51 -16.50
CA ARG A 8 13.66 0.76 -16.31
C ARG A 8 13.88 1.06 -14.84
N TYR A 9 12.87 0.84 -14.01
CA TYR A 9 13.00 1.01 -12.56
C TYR A 9 14.07 0.08 -11.96
N TYR A 10 14.14 -1.18 -12.43
CA TYR A 10 15.23 -2.10 -12.04
C TYR A 10 16.62 -1.49 -12.33
N ARG A 11 16.82 -0.86 -13.51
CA ARG A 11 18.11 -0.24 -13.85
C ARG A 11 18.47 0.89 -12.88
N ARG A 12 17.48 1.69 -12.45
CA ARG A 12 17.69 2.72 -11.42
C ARG A 12 18.10 2.09 -10.09
N LEU A 13 17.38 1.09 -9.62
CA LEU A 13 17.69 0.40 -8.36
C LEU A 13 19.06 -0.30 -8.37
N ALA A 14 19.47 -0.85 -9.52
CA ALA A 14 20.76 -1.48 -9.67
C ALA A 14 21.94 -0.48 -9.67
N ALA A 15 21.68 0.77 -10.03
CA ALA A 15 22.64 1.87 -9.96
C ALA A 15 22.67 2.55 -8.58
N GLU A 16 21.60 2.44 -7.79
CA GLU A 16 21.52 2.97 -6.44
C GLU A 16 22.13 1.99 -5.42
N THR A 17 22.78 2.52 -4.40
CA THR A 17 23.34 1.73 -3.30
C THR A 17 22.51 1.88 -2.02
N ASP A 18 22.54 0.85 -1.18
CA ASP A 18 22.04 0.88 0.18
C ASP A 18 23.04 1.60 1.13
N GLU A 19 22.71 1.70 2.41
CA GLU A 19 23.56 2.32 3.44
C GLU A 19 24.93 1.61 3.61
N MET A 20 25.05 0.37 3.15
CA MET A 20 26.28 -0.42 3.20
C MET A 20 27.08 -0.37 1.88
N GLY A 21 26.64 0.46 0.91
CA GLY A 21 27.29 0.60 -0.40
C GLY A 21 27.04 -0.54 -1.38
N SER A 22 26.09 -1.45 -1.09
CA SER A 22 25.68 -2.53 -2.01
C SER A 22 24.52 -2.07 -2.90
N PRO A 23 24.41 -2.53 -4.16
CA PRO A 23 23.25 -2.24 -4.99
C PRO A 23 21.93 -2.63 -4.30
N LYS A 24 20.90 -1.79 -4.44
CA LYS A 24 19.57 -2.03 -3.81
C LYS A 24 18.87 -3.30 -4.30
N VAL A 25 19.25 -3.80 -5.47
CA VAL A 25 18.72 -5.04 -6.05
C VAL A 25 19.87 -5.89 -6.61
N PRO A 26 19.74 -7.22 -6.60
CA PRO A 26 20.77 -8.11 -7.11
C PRO A 26 20.97 -7.93 -8.64
N PRO A 27 22.18 -8.17 -9.15
CA PRO A 27 22.45 -8.19 -10.58
C PRO A 27 21.79 -9.40 -11.25
N TYR A 28 21.72 -9.39 -12.58
CA TYR A 28 21.19 -10.51 -13.36
C TYR A 28 21.88 -11.84 -12.99
N GLY A 29 21.10 -12.88 -12.82
CA GLY A 29 21.58 -14.19 -12.39
C GLY A 29 21.73 -14.37 -10.89
N PHE A 30 21.49 -13.32 -10.09
CA PHE A 30 21.49 -13.39 -8.63
C PHE A 30 20.07 -13.20 -8.07
N SER A 31 19.86 -13.64 -6.83
CA SER A 31 18.62 -13.39 -6.07
C SER A 31 18.96 -13.09 -4.62
N GLU A 32 18.05 -12.42 -3.94
CA GLU A 32 18.15 -12.22 -2.49
C GLU A 32 17.48 -13.38 -1.78
N GLU A 33 18.31 -14.15 -1.06
CA GLU A 33 17.86 -15.31 -0.30
C GLU A 33 18.22 -15.18 1.17
N LYS A 34 17.44 -15.82 2.03
CA LYS A 34 17.70 -15.84 3.47
C LYS A 34 18.86 -16.78 3.76
N ILE A 35 20.04 -16.24 4.03
CA ILE A 35 21.23 -17.01 4.42
C ILE A 35 21.42 -16.89 5.91
N GLY A 36 21.28 -18.02 6.64
CA GLY A 36 21.38 -18.05 8.09
C GLY A 36 22.80 -18.13 8.62
N TRP A 37 23.72 -18.73 7.87
CA TRP A 37 25.08 -19.00 8.33
C TRP A 37 26.12 -18.79 7.22
N ILE A 38 27.34 -18.42 7.63
CA ILE A 38 28.51 -18.31 6.76
C ILE A 38 29.58 -19.26 7.28
N LEU A 39 29.99 -20.22 6.45
CA LEU A 39 31.12 -21.10 6.72
C LEU A 39 32.41 -20.45 6.27
N VAL A 40 33.31 -20.20 7.20
CA VAL A 40 34.63 -19.61 6.96
C VAL A 40 35.66 -20.71 6.76
N LEU A 41 36.23 -20.81 5.59
CA LEU A 41 37.29 -21.76 5.23
C LEU A 41 38.67 -21.11 5.32
N ASP A 42 39.70 -21.86 5.64
CA ASP A 42 41.08 -21.49 5.41
C ASP A 42 41.51 -21.80 3.95
N LYS A 43 42.69 -21.38 3.54
CA LYS A 43 43.24 -21.62 2.20
C LYS A 43 43.45 -23.11 1.90
N GLU A 44 43.64 -23.93 2.91
CA GLU A 44 43.79 -25.39 2.83
C GLU A 44 42.44 -26.11 2.73
N GLY A 45 41.32 -25.36 2.80
CA GLY A 45 39.95 -25.90 2.74
C GLY A 45 39.47 -26.50 4.05
N ARG A 46 40.06 -26.15 5.20
CA ARG A 46 39.58 -26.59 6.53
C ARG A 46 38.53 -25.57 7.04
N LEU A 47 37.52 -26.09 7.70
CA LEU A 47 36.52 -25.25 8.35
C LEU A 47 37.13 -24.56 9.59
N LYS A 48 37.23 -23.22 9.57
CA LYS A 48 37.70 -22.42 10.71
C LYS A 48 36.57 -22.17 11.71
N THR A 49 35.42 -21.72 11.21
CA THR A 49 34.27 -21.37 12.05
C THR A 49 32.99 -21.26 11.21
N ALA A 50 31.84 -21.40 11.88
CA ALA A 50 30.53 -21.06 11.33
C ALA A 50 30.03 -19.78 12.02
N VAL A 51 29.72 -18.75 11.24
CA VAL A 51 29.29 -17.44 11.74
C VAL A 51 27.80 -17.25 11.46
N PRO A 52 26.96 -16.94 12.47
CA PRO A 52 25.56 -16.66 12.25
C PRO A 52 25.36 -15.35 11.47
N ASN A 53 24.49 -15.38 10.48
CA ASN A 53 24.09 -14.23 9.67
C ASN A 53 22.63 -13.88 9.97
N LEU A 54 22.37 -13.39 11.18
CA LEU A 54 21.03 -13.17 11.72
C LEU A 54 20.80 -11.68 12.00
N THR A 55 19.52 -11.28 12.01
CA THR A 55 19.10 -9.93 12.40
C THR A 55 19.33 -9.72 13.90
N ALA A 56 19.42 -8.46 14.33
CA ALA A 56 19.64 -8.10 15.74
C ALA A 56 18.34 -8.05 16.57
N ASP A 57 17.23 -8.56 16.03
CA ASP A 57 15.91 -8.51 16.66
C ASP A 57 15.79 -9.45 17.88
N LYS A 58 14.74 -9.25 18.70
CA LYS A 58 14.40 -10.15 19.82
C LYS A 58 14.17 -11.61 19.38
N LYS A 59 13.80 -11.82 18.12
CA LYS A 59 13.69 -13.13 17.46
C LYS A 59 14.55 -13.09 16.19
N PRO A 60 15.84 -13.42 16.30
CA PRO A 60 16.77 -13.35 15.18
C PRO A 60 16.27 -14.16 13.98
N GLN A 61 16.33 -13.55 12.81
CA GLN A 61 15.96 -14.17 11.53
C GLN A 61 17.16 -14.15 10.58
N PRO A 62 17.29 -15.15 9.68
CA PRO A 62 18.31 -15.12 8.64
C PRO A 62 18.24 -13.84 7.81
N LYS A 63 19.39 -13.15 7.64
CA LYS A 63 19.49 -11.96 6.81
C LYS A 63 19.36 -12.31 5.33
N LEU A 64 18.79 -11.38 4.57
CA LEU A 64 18.81 -11.43 3.11
C LEU A 64 20.24 -11.20 2.60
N MET A 65 20.66 -12.00 1.63
CA MET A 65 21.97 -11.91 0.99
C MET A 65 21.81 -12.14 -0.52
N SER A 66 22.45 -11.27 -1.33
CA SER A 66 22.51 -11.48 -2.76
C SER A 66 23.45 -12.65 -3.06
N VAL A 67 22.88 -13.75 -3.56
CA VAL A 67 23.58 -14.99 -3.91
C VAL A 67 23.20 -15.42 -5.34
N PRO A 68 23.97 -16.29 -6.00
CA PRO A 68 23.55 -16.89 -7.27
C PRO A 68 22.14 -17.45 -7.19
N ARG A 69 21.29 -17.17 -8.19
CA ARG A 69 19.87 -17.59 -8.17
C ARG A 69 19.74 -19.10 -7.95
N PRO A 70 18.78 -19.54 -7.11
CA PRO A 70 18.62 -20.97 -6.85
C PRO A 70 18.04 -21.69 -8.08
N GLU A 71 18.41 -22.95 -8.25
CA GLU A 71 17.81 -23.84 -9.23
C GLU A 71 16.37 -24.24 -8.80
N LYS A 72 15.45 -24.29 -9.77
CA LYS A 72 14.09 -24.78 -9.51
C LYS A 72 14.07 -26.28 -9.27
N ARG A 73 13.75 -26.70 -8.05
CA ARG A 73 13.69 -28.10 -7.59
C ARG A 73 12.27 -28.66 -7.73
N THR A 74 11.77 -28.81 -8.95
CA THR A 74 10.48 -29.46 -9.23
C THR A 74 10.58 -30.98 -9.24
N SER A 75 11.75 -31.51 -9.63
CA SER A 75 12.08 -32.93 -9.62
C SER A 75 13.61 -33.09 -9.57
N GLY A 76 14.08 -34.13 -8.85
CA GLY A 76 15.50 -34.46 -8.74
C GLY A 76 16.28 -33.58 -7.75
N ILE A 77 17.57 -33.95 -7.60
CA ILE A 77 18.52 -33.27 -6.73
C ILE A 77 19.27 -32.25 -7.58
N LYS A 78 19.13 -30.96 -7.26
CA LYS A 78 19.78 -29.84 -7.97
C LYS A 78 20.48 -28.92 -6.98
N PRO A 79 21.81 -28.91 -6.93
CA PRO A 79 22.57 -27.99 -6.06
C PRO A 79 22.47 -26.52 -6.52
N ASN A 80 22.52 -25.59 -5.58
CA ASN A 80 22.77 -24.19 -5.87
C ASN A 80 24.29 -23.91 -5.96
N PHE A 81 24.67 -22.88 -6.69
CA PHE A 81 26.06 -22.52 -6.88
C PHE A 81 26.62 -21.71 -5.69
N LEU A 82 27.61 -22.24 -4.99
CA LEU A 82 28.34 -21.66 -3.84
C LEU A 82 27.50 -21.36 -2.59
N TRP A 83 26.30 -21.89 -2.50
CA TRP A 83 25.46 -21.82 -1.31
C TRP A 83 24.35 -22.88 -1.38
N ASP A 84 23.88 -23.39 -0.26
CA ASP A 84 22.68 -24.24 -0.19
C ASP A 84 22.27 -24.49 1.27
N LYS A 85 21.22 -25.31 1.47
CA LYS A 85 20.86 -25.86 2.78
C LYS A 85 21.93 -26.81 3.30
N THR A 86 21.95 -26.99 4.62
CA THR A 86 22.88 -27.95 5.27
C THR A 86 22.81 -29.36 4.70
N ALA A 87 21.64 -29.80 4.23
CA ALA A 87 21.50 -31.11 3.57
C ALA A 87 22.37 -31.23 2.30
N TYR A 88 22.55 -30.16 1.55
CA TYR A 88 23.39 -30.12 0.36
C TYR A 88 24.84 -29.79 0.71
N ALA A 89 25.05 -28.69 1.43
CA ALA A 89 26.37 -28.14 1.64
C ALA A 89 27.22 -28.92 2.67
N LEU A 90 26.56 -29.61 3.62
CA LEU A 90 27.21 -30.39 4.72
C LEU A 90 26.75 -31.84 4.82
N GLY A 91 25.71 -32.22 4.08
CA GLY A 91 25.16 -33.57 4.11
C GLY A 91 24.36 -33.92 5.35
N VAL A 92 23.80 -32.91 6.04
CA VAL A 92 23.01 -33.10 7.27
C VAL A 92 21.72 -32.32 7.25
N GLU A 93 20.65 -32.91 7.76
CA GLU A 93 19.36 -32.27 7.96
C GLU A 93 18.81 -32.53 9.38
N ALA A 94 17.90 -31.67 9.84
CA ALA A 94 17.30 -31.85 11.16
C ALA A 94 16.54 -33.18 11.24
N ASN A 95 16.69 -33.89 12.36
CA ASN A 95 15.95 -35.13 12.57
C ASN A 95 14.45 -34.80 12.78
N LYS A 96 13.61 -35.28 11.87
CA LYS A 96 12.15 -35.05 11.88
C LYS A 96 11.43 -35.87 12.95
N ASN A 97 12.07 -36.94 13.47
CA ASN A 97 11.54 -37.72 14.57
C ASN A 97 11.82 -37.01 15.90
N LYS A 98 10.83 -36.31 16.44
CA LYS A 98 10.95 -35.53 17.68
C LYS A 98 11.41 -36.35 18.91
N ALA A 99 11.14 -37.66 18.93
CA ALA A 99 11.54 -38.53 20.03
C ALA A 99 13.06 -38.79 19.99
N GLU A 100 13.61 -38.98 18.81
CA GLU A 100 15.04 -39.30 18.60
C GLU A 100 15.90 -38.01 18.50
N ALA A 101 15.29 -36.86 18.13
CA ALA A 101 16.01 -35.60 17.91
C ALA A 101 16.75 -35.09 19.16
N LYS A 102 16.36 -35.54 20.39
CA LYS A 102 17.07 -35.20 21.61
C LYS A 102 18.43 -35.90 21.73
N GLU A 103 18.55 -37.13 21.21
CA GLU A 103 19.78 -37.93 21.24
C GLU A 103 20.57 -37.82 19.91
N LYS A 104 19.84 -37.72 18.80
CA LYS A 104 20.40 -37.58 17.44
C LYS A 104 19.75 -36.36 16.75
N PRO A 105 20.30 -35.17 16.93
CA PRO A 105 19.67 -33.92 16.42
C PRO A 105 19.64 -33.84 14.89
N PHE A 106 20.46 -34.59 14.18
CA PHE A 106 20.51 -34.57 12.72
C PHE A 106 20.55 -35.99 12.12
N THR A 107 20.18 -36.09 10.86
CA THR A 107 20.29 -37.27 10.01
C THR A 107 21.19 -36.97 8.82
N SER A 108 21.88 -38.00 8.28
CA SER A 108 22.72 -37.87 7.09
C SER A 108 21.87 -37.71 5.81
N SER A 109 22.27 -36.82 4.93
CA SER A 109 21.69 -36.58 3.60
C SER A 109 22.78 -36.75 2.51
N GLU A 110 23.33 -37.94 2.43
CA GLU A 110 24.52 -38.23 1.59
C GLU A 110 24.30 -37.96 0.11
N LYS A 111 23.13 -38.34 -0.44
CA LYS A 111 22.83 -38.15 -1.88
C LYS A 111 22.82 -36.68 -2.29
N THR A 112 22.28 -35.80 -1.45
CA THR A 112 22.24 -34.37 -1.74
C THR A 112 23.62 -33.74 -1.61
N PHE A 113 24.39 -34.17 -0.62
CA PHE A 113 25.76 -33.70 -0.44
C PHE A 113 26.68 -34.17 -1.58
N GLU A 114 26.59 -35.42 -1.99
CA GLU A 114 27.43 -35.91 -3.11
C GLU A 114 27.09 -35.17 -4.41
N ALA A 115 25.80 -34.86 -4.67
CA ALA A 115 25.42 -34.08 -5.81
C ALA A 115 25.98 -32.62 -5.73
N PHE A 116 25.96 -32.02 -4.54
CA PHE A 116 26.53 -30.67 -4.33
C PHE A 116 28.05 -30.70 -4.52
N LYS A 117 28.72 -31.67 -3.96
CA LYS A 117 30.17 -31.88 -4.06
C LYS A 117 30.58 -32.06 -5.53
N GLN A 118 29.96 -33.02 -6.24
CA GLN A 118 30.30 -33.31 -7.64
C GLN A 118 30.06 -32.08 -8.53
N TYR A 119 28.90 -31.41 -8.39
CA TYR A 119 28.58 -30.21 -9.12
C TYR A 119 29.67 -29.13 -9.01
N HIS A 120 30.14 -28.87 -7.78
CA HIS A 120 31.18 -27.87 -7.57
C HIS A 120 32.57 -28.33 -8.03
N LEU A 121 32.93 -29.60 -7.82
CA LEU A 121 34.19 -30.12 -8.31
C LEU A 121 34.29 -30.02 -9.85
N ASP A 122 33.22 -30.37 -10.56
CA ASP A 122 33.19 -30.31 -12.03
C ASP A 122 33.33 -28.86 -12.54
N LEU A 123 32.66 -27.90 -11.89
CA LEU A 123 32.71 -26.49 -12.30
C LEU A 123 33.99 -25.76 -11.90
N LEU A 124 34.56 -26.09 -10.75
CA LEU A 124 35.65 -25.32 -10.15
C LEU A 124 37.03 -25.91 -10.35
N GLN A 125 37.14 -27.14 -10.88
CA GLN A 125 38.43 -27.86 -11.03
C GLN A 125 39.50 -27.08 -11.78
N ASN A 126 39.09 -26.25 -12.75
CA ASN A 126 40.02 -25.48 -13.59
C ASN A 126 40.19 -24.02 -13.11
N SER A 127 39.61 -23.66 -11.97
CA SER A 127 39.74 -22.31 -11.43
C SER A 127 41.08 -22.15 -10.72
N GLU A 128 41.78 -21.07 -10.99
CA GLU A 128 43.01 -20.68 -10.26
C GLU A 128 42.69 -19.85 -8.99
N ASP A 129 41.42 -19.50 -8.76
CA ASP A 129 41.01 -18.69 -7.59
C ASP A 129 41.22 -19.48 -6.29
N GLU A 130 41.98 -18.89 -5.38
CA GLU A 130 42.33 -19.49 -4.08
C GLU A 130 41.11 -19.88 -3.25
N GLY A 131 40.04 -19.03 -3.23
CA GLY A 131 38.82 -19.30 -2.47
C GLY A 131 37.99 -20.45 -3.05
N LEU A 132 37.87 -20.51 -4.38
CA LEU A 132 37.16 -21.61 -5.05
C LEU A 132 37.92 -22.93 -4.91
N GLN A 133 39.24 -22.89 -4.96
CA GLN A 133 40.08 -24.07 -4.69
C GLN A 133 40.00 -24.53 -3.22
N ALA A 134 39.90 -23.58 -2.27
CA ALA A 134 39.66 -23.94 -0.86
C ALA A 134 38.33 -24.67 -0.68
N LEU A 135 37.25 -24.24 -1.38
CA LEU A 135 35.97 -24.94 -1.36
C LEU A 135 36.09 -26.36 -1.96
N CYS A 136 36.81 -26.55 -3.07
CA CYS A 136 37.04 -27.86 -3.64
C CYS A 136 37.72 -28.80 -2.63
N ARG A 137 38.78 -28.32 -1.95
CA ARG A 137 39.48 -29.10 -0.89
C ARG A 137 38.57 -29.42 0.30
N PHE A 138 37.74 -28.44 0.71
CA PHE A 138 36.75 -28.69 1.76
C PHE A 138 35.79 -29.80 1.36
N LEU A 139 35.16 -29.72 0.19
CA LEU A 139 34.19 -30.72 -0.26
C LEU A 139 34.79 -32.12 -0.46
N GLN A 140 36.05 -32.20 -0.87
CA GLN A 140 36.78 -33.47 -0.99
C GLN A 140 37.01 -34.16 0.37
N ASN A 141 37.32 -33.37 1.41
CA ASN A 141 37.71 -33.86 2.73
C ASN A 141 36.53 -33.93 3.73
N TRP A 142 35.43 -33.20 3.48
CA TRP A 142 34.27 -33.18 4.38
C TRP A 142 33.42 -34.42 4.26
N GLN A 143 32.96 -34.92 5.41
CA GLN A 143 31.98 -36.00 5.53
C GLN A 143 30.85 -35.56 6.47
N PRO A 144 29.57 -35.99 6.28
CA PRO A 144 28.46 -35.62 7.13
C PRO A 144 28.71 -35.87 8.63
N ALA A 145 29.46 -36.92 8.99
CA ALA A 145 29.84 -37.23 10.35
C ALA A 145 30.70 -36.12 11.01
N HIS A 146 31.43 -35.33 10.23
CA HIS A 146 32.24 -34.22 10.74
C HIS A 146 31.40 -33.10 11.35
N PHE A 147 30.09 -33.02 11.07
CA PHE A 147 29.20 -32.01 11.66
C PHE A 147 29.24 -32.06 13.20
N ALA A 148 29.17 -33.26 13.78
CA ALA A 148 29.27 -33.44 15.23
C ALA A 148 30.67 -33.14 15.75
N VAL A 149 31.71 -33.62 15.03
CA VAL A 149 33.12 -33.46 15.44
C VAL A 149 33.54 -31.98 15.41
N ALA A 150 33.05 -31.22 14.44
CA ALA A 150 33.30 -29.78 14.32
C ALA A 150 32.48 -28.93 15.31
N ASN A 151 31.67 -29.56 16.17
CA ASN A 151 30.84 -28.93 17.20
C ASN A 151 29.98 -27.79 16.61
N LEU A 152 29.38 -28.01 15.43
CA LEU A 152 28.52 -27.02 14.78
C LEU A 152 27.15 -26.93 15.49
N PRO A 153 26.57 -25.70 15.63
CA PRO A 153 25.34 -25.53 16.37
C PRO A 153 24.13 -26.19 15.68
N ALA A 154 23.28 -26.83 16.46
CA ALA A 154 22.08 -27.53 15.96
C ALA A 154 21.07 -26.55 15.28
N GLU A 155 21.07 -25.27 15.67
CA GLU A 155 20.25 -24.20 15.09
C GLU A 155 20.60 -23.93 13.62
N MET A 156 21.76 -24.44 13.17
CA MET A 156 22.19 -24.34 11.76
C MET A 156 21.46 -25.32 10.85
N LEU A 157 20.93 -26.42 11.40
CA LEU A 157 20.27 -27.45 10.60
C LEU A 157 19.10 -26.88 9.80
N ASP A 158 18.98 -27.33 8.55
CA ASP A 158 18.01 -26.88 7.52
C ASP A 158 18.13 -25.40 7.11
N ALA A 159 19.07 -24.64 7.68
CA ALA A 159 19.35 -23.27 7.25
C ALA A 159 20.13 -23.26 5.92
N ASN A 160 19.94 -22.18 5.15
CA ASN A 160 20.80 -21.88 4.02
C ASN A 160 22.16 -21.36 4.53
N ILE A 161 23.23 -21.84 3.94
CA ILE A 161 24.60 -21.48 4.26
C ILE A 161 25.35 -21.02 3.02
N ALA A 162 26.23 -20.02 3.20
CA ALA A 162 27.18 -19.56 2.17
C ALA A 162 28.62 -19.80 2.67
N PHE A 163 29.58 -19.73 1.74
CA PHE A 163 30.98 -19.94 2.04
C PHE A 163 31.79 -18.66 1.92
N SER A 164 32.83 -18.52 2.74
CA SER A 164 33.80 -17.43 2.70
C SER A 164 35.21 -17.94 2.93
N LEU A 165 36.19 -17.15 2.48
CA LEU A 165 37.61 -17.45 2.68
C LEU A 165 38.19 -16.56 3.77
N GLU A 166 38.83 -17.14 4.80
CA GLU A 166 39.57 -16.48 5.87
C GLU A 166 38.75 -15.52 6.76
N LYS A 167 37.78 -14.79 6.19
CA LYS A 167 36.92 -13.79 6.87
C LYS A 167 35.46 -13.97 6.47
N PRO A 168 34.49 -13.76 7.39
CA PRO A 168 33.05 -13.88 7.07
C PRO A 168 32.61 -12.95 5.93
N THR A 169 33.30 -11.82 5.75
CA THR A 169 32.99 -10.83 4.69
C THR A 169 33.55 -11.19 3.32
N ALA A 170 34.53 -12.11 3.24
CA ALA A 170 35.16 -12.55 1.99
C ALA A 170 34.38 -13.70 1.33
N LEU A 171 33.11 -13.43 1.01
CA LEU A 171 32.17 -14.41 0.45
C LEU A 171 32.65 -14.94 -0.91
N LEU A 172 32.61 -16.27 -1.10
CA LEU A 172 33.11 -16.93 -2.32
C LEU A 172 32.34 -16.53 -3.57
N HIS A 173 31.00 -16.41 -3.48
CA HIS A 173 30.16 -16.03 -4.61
C HIS A 173 30.30 -14.57 -5.04
N LYS A 174 30.99 -13.71 -4.26
CA LYS A 174 31.32 -12.32 -4.62
C LYS A 174 32.66 -12.17 -5.33
N ARG A 175 33.44 -13.25 -5.41
CA ARG A 175 34.75 -13.23 -6.10
C ARG A 175 34.56 -13.14 -7.61
N GLU A 176 35.43 -12.41 -8.31
CA GLU A 176 35.33 -12.19 -9.75
C GLU A 176 35.32 -13.49 -10.54
N ALA A 177 36.20 -14.45 -10.18
CA ALA A 177 36.23 -15.76 -10.78
C ALA A 177 34.89 -16.53 -10.63
N ALA A 178 34.26 -16.45 -9.46
CA ALA A 178 32.96 -17.07 -9.21
C ALA A 178 31.84 -16.42 -10.05
N GLN A 179 31.85 -15.09 -10.16
CA GLN A 179 30.88 -14.34 -10.97
C GLN A 179 31.03 -14.67 -12.46
N THR A 180 32.26 -14.78 -12.96
CA THR A 180 32.56 -15.15 -14.34
C THR A 180 32.07 -16.56 -14.67
N LEU A 181 32.37 -17.53 -13.80
CA LEU A 181 31.89 -18.91 -13.94
C LEU A 181 30.36 -18.96 -13.94
N TRP A 182 29.73 -18.25 -12.97
CA TRP A 182 28.27 -18.19 -12.89
C TRP A 182 27.63 -17.58 -14.14
N ALA A 183 28.19 -16.51 -14.67
CA ALA A 183 27.72 -15.91 -15.91
C ALA A 183 27.83 -16.89 -17.12
N GLY A 184 28.84 -17.77 -17.12
CA GLY A 184 28.94 -18.89 -18.04
C GLY A 184 27.83 -19.93 -17.88
N CYS A 185 27.52 -20.31 -16.62
CA CYS A 185 26.46 -21.29 -16.30
C CYS A 185 25.05 -20.78 -16.66
N LEU A 186 24.84 -19.47 -16.75
CA LEU A 186 23.56 -18.88 -17.14
C LEU A 186 23.28 -18.95 -18.63
N LYS A 187 24.32 -19.18 -19.46
CA LYS A 187 24.18 -19.37 -20.92
C LYS A 187 23.79 -20.81 -21.17
N SER A 188 22.57 -21.04 -21.65
CA SER A 188 22.10 -22.37 -22.07
C SER A 188 22.17 -22.48 -23.60
N ASP A 189 22.76 -23.54 -24.12
CA ASP A 189 22.82 -23.81 -25.56
C ASP A 189 21.44 -24.13 -26.18
N GLU A 190 20.42 -24.41 -25.37
CA GLU A 190 19.04 -24.75 -25.80
C GLU A 190 18.06 -23.56 -25.71
N THR A 191 18.52 -22.33 -25.46
CA THR A 191 17.60 -21.19 -25.30
C THR A 191 17.12 -20.67 -26.64
N LEU A 192 15.79 -20.57 -26.83
CA LEU A 192 15.18 -19.95 -27.99
C LEU A 192 15.56 -18.46 -28.02
N GLU A 193 16.28 -18.04 -29.08
CA GLU A 193 16.51 -16.62 -29.34
C GLU A 193 15.32 -15.99 -30.06
N GLY A 194 14.99 -14.76 -29.71
CA GLY A 194 13.89 -14.02 -30.33
C GLY A 194 13.86 -12.55 -29.96
N LEU A 195 13.00 -11.81 -30.64
CA LEU A 195 12.76 -10.39 -30.35
C LEU A 195 12.04 -10.23 -29.02
N CYS A 196 12.68 -9.55 -28.05
CA CYS A 196 12.09 -9.27 -26.76
C CYS A 196 11.04 -8.15 -26.86
N LEU A 197 9.80 -8.41 -26.45
CA LEU A 197 8.71 -7.43 -26.46
C LEU A 197 8.91 -6.26 -25.47
N ILE A 198 9.86 -6.34 -24.55
CA ILE A 198 10.16 -5.31 -23.55
C ILE A 198 11.31 -4.41 -24.01
N SER A 199 12.43 -4.99 -24.42
CA SER A 199 13.63 -4.24 -24.81
C SER A 199 13.70 -3.91 -26.30
N GLY A 200 13.05 -4.71 -27.15
CA GLY A 200 13.18 -4.60 -28.60
C GLY A 200 14.43 -5.29 -29.19
N ASP A 201 15.26 -5.92 -28.35
CA ASP A 201 16.48 -6.60 -28.75
C ASP A 201 16.24 -8.08 -29.05
N THR A 202 17.04 -8.67 -29.93
CA THR A 202 17.10 -10.13 -30.08
C THR A 202 17.98 -10.70 -28.96
N ALA A 203 17.40 -11.59 -28.17
CA ALA A 203 18.06 -12.16 -27.00
C ALA A 203 17.40 -13.50 -26.57
N PRO A 204 18.04 -14.29 -25.69
CA PRO A 204 17.48 -15.50 -25.13
C PRO A 204 16.12 -15.24 -24.47
N ILE A 205 15.07 -15.95 -24.88
CA ILE A 205 13.70 -15.79 -24.41
C ILE A 205 13.45 -16.64 -23.18
N ALA A 206 12.91 -16.02 -22.12
CA ALA A 206 12.56 -16.71 -20.91
C ALA A 206 11.42 -17.71 -21.14
N ARG A 207 11.67 -18.99 -20.93
CA ARG A 207 10.63 -20.03 -20.98
C ARG A 207 9.60 -19.82 -19.86
N LEU A 208 10.05 -19.52 -18.65
CA LEU A 208 9.25 -19.21 -17.46
C LEU A 208 9.81 -17.95 -16.81
N HIS A 209 8.91 -17.05 -16.41
CA HIS A 209 9.33 -15.86 -15.69
C HIS A 209 9.57 -16.17 -14.21
N PRO A 210 10.49 -15.47 -13.52
CA PRO A 210 10.69 -15.59 -12.09
C PRO A 210 9.41 -15.27 -11.30
N ALA A 211 9.27 -15.86 -10.12
CA ALA A 211 8.10 -15.68 -9.28
C ALA A 211 8.06 -14.28 -8.65
N ILE A 212 6.88 -13.68 -8.62
CA ILE A 212 6.60 -12.44 -7.92
C ILE A 212 6.05 -12.80 -6.55
N LYS A 213 6.74 -12.38 -5.49
CA LYS A 213 6.42 -12.68 -4.08
C LYS A 213 5.85 -11.43 -3.38
N GLY A 214 5.14 -11.61 -2.28
CA GLY A 214 4.70 -10.49 -1.42
C GLY A 214 3.35 -9.86 -1.78
N VAL A 215 2.65 -10.35 -2.81
CA VAL A 215 1.27 -9.91 -3.09
C VAL A 215 0.34 -10.36 -1.95
N PHE A 216 -0.42 -9.44 -1.38
CA PHE A 216 -1.33 -9.71 -0.26
C PHE A 216 -2.35 -10.80 -0.61
N GLY A 217 -2.50 -11.79 0.26
CA GLY A 217 -3.36 -12.95 0.02
C GLY A 217 -2.84 -13.95 -1.01
N GLY A 218 -1.65 -13.72 -1.58
CA GLY A 218 -1.00 -14.62 -2.52
C GLY A 218 -0.26 -15.78 -1.85
N GLN A 219 0.20 -16.74 -2.66
CA GLN A 219 0.99 -17.87 -2.18
C GLN A 219 2.40 -17.42 -1.78
N SER A 220 2.97 -18.04 -0.74
CA SER A 220 4.34 -17.76 -0.26
C SER A 220 5.42 -18.07 -1.32
N SER A 221 5.18 -19.04 -2.20
CA SER A 221 6.02 -19.36 -3.35
C SER A 221 6.01 -18.28 -4.44
N GLY A 222 5.07 -17.33 -4.36
CA GLY A 222 4.83 -16.30 -5.35
C GLY A 222 3.89 -16.72 -6.49
N GLY A 223 3.63 -15.77 -7.38
CA GLY A 223 2.79 -15.95 -8.56
C GLY A 223 3.44 -15.37 -9.81
N SER A 224 2.76 -15.51 -10.95
CA SER A 224 3.24 -14.99 -12.24
C SER A 224 2.21 -14.06 -12.88
N ILE A 225 2.65 -12.95 -13.44
CA ILE A 225 1.81 -12.09 -14.30
C ILE A 225 1.68 -12.71 -15.69
N ILE A 226 2.77 -13.26 -16.22
CA ILE A 226 2.82 -13.93 -17.54
C ILE A 226 3.04 -15.42 -17.31
N SER A 227 2.13 -16.26 -17.80
CA SER A 227 2.21 -17.72 -17.66
C SER A 227 1.32 -18.41 -18.70
N PHE A 228 1.90 -19.35 -19.46
CA PHE A 228 1.26 -20.15 -20.50
C PHE A 228 1.43 -21.64 -20.17
N ASN A 229 0.71 -22.14 -19.17
CA ASN A 229 0.87 -23.49 -18.62
C ASN A 229 -0.19 -24.49 -19.07
N LYS A 230 -1.01 -24.15 -20.08
CA LYS A 230 -2.04 -25.03 -20.66
C LYS A 230 -1.98 -24.91 -22.17
N GLU A 231 -2.31 -26.01 -22.88
CA GLU A 231 -2.40 -26.04 -24.36
C GLU A 231 -3.32 -24.95 -24.91
N ALA A 232 -4.44 -24.67 -24.22
CA ALA A 232 -5.38 -23.62 -24.63
C ALA A 232 -4.76 -22.21 -24.66
N PHE A 233 -3.59 -22.02 -24.10
CA PHE A 233 -2.83 -20.76 -24.14
C PHE A 233 -1.74 -20.75 -25.21
N ALA A 234 -1.47 -21.89 -25.85
CA ALA A 234 -0.50 -21.99 -26.93
C ALA A 234 -1.13 -21.52 -28.26
N SER A 235 -0.34 -20.83 -29.08
CA SER A 235 -0.75 -20.31 -30.37
C SER A 235 0.37 -20.46 -31.39
N PHE A 236 0.02 -20.78 -32.61
CA PHE A 236 0.98 -20.95 -33.71
C PHE A 236 2.16 -21.93 -33.43
N GLY A 237 1.88 -23.01 -32.69
CA GLY A 237 2.90 -24.00 -32.32
C GLY A 237 3.92 -23.50 -31.28
N LYS A 238 3.68 -22.33 -30.65
CA LYS A 238 4.55 -21.76 -29.62
C LYS A 238 4.23 -22.35 -28.27
N GLU A 239 5.25 -22.64 -27.48
CA GLU A 239 5.11 -23.16 -26.13
C GLU A 239 5.51 -22.11 -25.09
N GLN A 240 4.83 -22.13 -23.95
CA GLN A 240 5.15 -21.33 -22.77
C GLN A 240 5.52 -19.86 -23.09
N GLY A 241 6.67 -19.37 -22.65
CA GLY A 241 7.14 -17.99 -22.83
C GLY A 241 7.28 -17.55 -24.29
N ALA A 242 7.41 -18.47 -25.23
CA ALA A 242 7.46 -18.15 -26.66
C ALA A 242 6.16 -17.53 -27.20
N ASN A 243 5.01 -17.70 -26.49
CA ASN A 243 3.74 -17.05 -26.83
C ASN A 243 3.73 -15.54 -26.55
N ALA A 244 4.58 -15.05 -25.64
CA ALA A 244 4.81 -13.64 -25.36
C ALA A 244 6.31 -13.46 -25.10
N PRO A 245 7.15 -13.38 -26.16
CA PRO A 245 8.59 -13.45 -26.02
C PRO A 245 9.14 -12.26 -25.22
N VAL A 246 9.69 -12.55 -24.07
CA VAL A 246 10.40 -11.63 -23.19
C VAL A 246 11.75 -12.24 -22.86
N SER A 247 12.82 -11.47 -23.05
CA SER A 247 14.16 -11.98 -22.77
C SER A 247 14.32 -12.34 -21.29
N GLU A 248 15.19 -13.29 -20.99
CA GLU A 248 15.51 -13.71 -19.63
C GLU A 248 15.94 -12.53 -18.76
N GLN A 249 16.75 -11.63 -19.31
CA GLN A 249 17.21 -10.43 -18.63
C GLN A 249 16.05 -9.46 -18.33
N SER A 250 15.13 -9.25 -19.29
CA SER A 250 13.97 -8.40 -19.07
C SER A 250 12.97 -9.02 -18.09
N ALA A 251 12.77 -10.35 -18.16
CA ALA A 251 11.92 -11.07 -17.20
C ALA A 251 12.48 -10.98 -15.78
N PHE A 252 13.79 -11.14 -15.63
CA PHE A 252 14.48 -10.95 -14.36
C PHE A 252 14.34 -9.50 -13.86
N ALA A 253 14.61 -8.52 -14.70
CA ALA A 253 14.58 -7.11 -14.34
C ALA A 253 13.20 -6.68 -13.77
N TYR A 254 12.11 -6.94 -14.52
CA TYR A 254 10.80 -6.50 -14.05
C TYR A 254 10.31 -7.26 -12.81
N THR A 255 10.62 -8.55 -12.68
CA THR A 255 10.22 -9.34 -11.52
C THR A 255 11.00 -8.95 -10.26
N THR A 256 12.30 -8.65 -10.42
CA THR A 256 13.15 -8.16 -9.32
C THR A 256 12.69 -6.78 -8.84
N ALA A 257 12.42 -5.85 -9.76
CA ALA A 257 11.87 -4.54 -9.42
C ALA A 257 10.52 -4.67 -8.68
N LEU A 258 9.64 -5.53 -9.16
CA LEU A 258 8.33 -5.73 -8.55
C LEU A 258 8.44 -6.39 -7.17
N ASN A 259 9.33 -7.36 -6.99
CA ASN A 259 9.63 -7.96 -5.69
C ASN A 259 10.20 -6.92 -4.71
N TYR A 260 11.03 -5.98 -5.17
CA TYR A 260 11.53 -4.86 -4.36
C TYR A 260 10.38 -3.94 -3.92
N LEU A 261 9.50 -3.55 -4.85
CA LEU A 261 8.35 -2.68 -4.57
C LEU A 261 7.34 -3.31 -3.60
N LEU A 262 7.15 -4.63 -3.66
CA LEU A 262 6.20 -5.36 -2.81
C LEU A 262 6.70 -5.59 -1.38
N ARG A 263 7.98 -5.32 -1.07
CA ARG A 263 8.51 -5.40 0.30
C ARG A 263 7.99 -4.23 1.12
N ARG A 264 7.44 -4.53 2.29
CA ARG A 264 6.87 -3.52 3.19
C ARG A 264 7.91 -2.52 3.70
N GLU A 265 9.12 -2.99 3.97
CA GLU A 265 10.25 -2.18 4.46
C GLU A 265 10.69 -1.09 3.46
N ASN A 266 10.38 -1.23 2.19
CA ASN A 266 10.75 -0.26 1.17
C ASN A 266 9.74 0.89 1.01
N ASN A 267 8.58 0.82 1.68
CA ASN A 267 7.52 1.86 1.65
C ASN A 267 6.96 2.19 0.26
N HIS A 268 7.03 1.25 -0.69
CA HIS A 268 6.49 1.39 -2.06
C HIS A 268 5.20 0.61 -2.29
N CYS A 269 4.67 -0.05 -1.25
CA CYS A 269 3.50 -0.91 -1.36
C CYS A 269 2.44 -0.53 -0.33
N LEU A 270 1.22 -0.27 -0.83
CA LEU A 270 0.03 -0.01 -0.04
C LEU A 270 -0.96 -1.15 -0.24
N THR A 271 -1.66 -1.57 0.81
CA THR A 271 -2.80 -2.47 0.66
C THR A 271 -4.07 -1.65 0.51
N ILE A 272 -4.70 -1.72 -0.67
CA ILE A 272 -5.93 -0.98 -0.97
C ILE A 272 -7.00 -1.99 -1.35
N GLY A 273 -7.94 -2.20 -0.44
CA GLY A 273 -8.95 -3.25 -0.62
C GLY A 273 -8.31 -4.63 -0.59
N ASP A 274 -8.49 -5.39 -1.67
CA ASP A 274 -7.91 -6.71 -1.90
C ASP A 274 -6.61 -6.68 -2.71
N ALA A 275 -6.13 -5.48 -3.08
CA ALA A 275 -4.99 -5.30 -3.95
C ALA A 275 -3.74 -4.79 -3.22
N SER A 276 -2.59 -5.38 -3.54
CA SER A 276 -1.29 -4.79 -3.30
C SER A 276 -1.04 -3.73 -4.36
N THR A 277 -1.00 -2.47 -3.94
CA THR A 277 -0.77 -1.33 -4.83
C THR A 277 0.65 -0.85 -4.68
N VAL A 278 1.46 -1.05 -5.71
CA VAL A 278 2.85 -0.56 -5.75
C VAL A 278 2.95 0.70 -6.60
N PHE A 279 3.91 1.56 -6.27
CA PHE A 279 4.13 2.81 -6.97
C PHE A 279 5.63 3.12 -7.09
N TRP A 280 6.00 3.83 -8.15
CA TRP A 280 7.36 4.30 -8.40
C TRP A 280 7.36 5.49 -9.35
N ALA A 281 8.45 6.25 -9.32
CA ALA A 281 8.68 7.39 -10.19
C ALA A 281 9.81 7.11 -11.19
N GLU A 282 9.82 7.83 -12.29
CA GLU A 282 10.88 7.85 -13.30
C GLU A 282 11.25 9.30 -13.60
N ALA A 283 12.47 9.68 -13.26
CA ALA A 283 13.05 10.99 -13.51
C ALA A 283 14.50 10.83 -14.00
N ASP A 284 15.09 11.89 -14.53
CA ASP A 284 16.47 11.89 -15.01
C ASP A 284 17.48 11.68 -13.87
N ASP A 285 17.13 12.14 -12.67
CA ASP A 285 17.91 11.92 -11.45
C ASP A 285 17.11 11.14 -10.39
N SER A 286 17.85 10.39 -9.60
CA SER A 286 17.30 9.51 -8.57
C SER A 286 16.68 10.28 -7.39
N THR A 287 17.20 11.46 -7.07
CA THR A 287 16.76 12.29 -5.94
C THR A 287 15.35 12.83 -6.18
N THR A 288 15.11 13.39 -7.37
CA THR A 288 13.78 13.85 -7.81
C THR A 288 12.75 12.71 -7.81
N ALA A 289 13.15 11.52 -8.30
CA ALA A 289 12.26 10.37 -8.28
C ALA A 289 11.92 9.93 -6.85
N GLN A 290 12.91 9.83 -5.96
CA GLN A 290 12.73 9.45 -4.56
C GLN A 290 11.88 10.48 -3.79
N ALA A 291 12.05 11.78 -4.05
CA ALA A 291 11.24 12.83 -3.45
C ALA A 291 9.74 12.66 -3.81
N ALA A 292 9.43 12.38 -5.08
CA ALA A 292 8.07 12.13 -5.54
C ALA A 292 7.46 10.85 -4.92
N GLU A 293 8.25 9.78 -4.83
CA GLU A 293 7.85 8.52 -4.19
C GLU A 293 7.57 8.70 -2.70
N GLY A 294 8.45 9.40 -1.98
CA GLY A 294 8.30 9.72 -0.55
C GLY A 294 7.06 10.58 -0.29
N PHE A 295 6.85 11.63 -1.08
CA PHE A 295 5.65 12.45 -0.96
C PHE A 295 4.36 11.62 -1.11
N PHE A 296 4.27 10.77 -2.12
CA PHE A 296 3.11 9.91 -2.34
C PHE A 296 2.90 8.94 -1.18
N ALA A 297 3.95 8.30 -0.71
CA ALA A 297 3.88 7.39 0.45
C ALA A 297 3.30 8.08 1.68
N HIS A 298 3.74 9.31 1.98
CA HIS A 298 3.27 10.07 3.15
C HIS A 298 1.79 10.49 3.06
N VAL A 299 1.27 10.74 1.86
CA VAL A 299 -0.16 11.05 1.69
C VAL A 299 -1.06 9.87 2.07
N PHE A 300 -0.64 8.64 1.75
CA PHE A 300 -1.44 7.44 1.97
C PHE A 300 -1.19 6.80 3.33
N THR A 301 0.05 6.81 3.79
CA THR A 301 0.48 6.28 5.08
C THR A 301 1.34 7.34 5.77
N PRO A 302 0.70 8.33 6.43
CA PRO A 302 1.46 9.37 7.11
C PRO A 302 2.39 8.74 8.13
N PRO A 303 3.65 9.22 8.25
CA PRO A 303 4.54 8.82 9.31
C PRO A 303 3.96 9.24 10.68
N ASP A 304 4.39 8.57 11.75
CA ASP A 304 4.01 8.94 13.12
C ASP A 304 4.54 10.33 13.52
N ASP A 305 5.46 10.90 12.74
CA ASP A 305 6.00 12.25 12.94
C ASP A 305 5.00 13.30 12.41
N GLU A 306 4.42 14.08 13.34
CA GLU A 306 3.48 15.16 13.03
C GLU A 306 4.11 16.25 12.13
N GLN A 307 5.42 16.49 12.19
CA GLN A 307 6.11 17.50 11.39
C GLN A 307 6.24 17.11 9.93
N GLU A 308 6.61 15.87 9.63
CA GLU A 308 6.69 15.34 8.27
C GLU A 308 5.32 15.30 7.60
N SER A 309 4.31 14.86 8.33
CA SER A 309 2.92 14.89 7.86
C SER A 309 2.45 16.31 7.56
N ALA A 310 2.79 17.28 8.43
CA ALA A 310 2.42 18.68 8.26
C ALA A 310 3.05 19.30 7.00
N LYS A 311 4.28 18.95 6.63
CA LYS A 311 4.95 19.45 5.40
C LYS A 311 4.17 19.03 4.15
N VAL A 312 3.85 17.73 4.02
CA VAL A 312 3.11 17.20 2.87
C VAL A 312 1.75 17.88 2.74
N PHE A 313 1.02 18.02 3.85
CA PHE A 313 -0.30 18.66 3.84
C PHE A 313 -0.22 20.16 3.52
N ASN A 314 0.82 20.86 3.99
CA ASN A 314 1.03 22.27 3.64
C ASN A 314 1.24 22.44 2.12
N VAL A 315 2.00 21.54 1.48
CA VAL A 315 2.18 21.55 0.02
C VAL A 315 0.82 21.39 -0.67
N LEU A 316 0.03 20.39 -0.30
CA LEU A 316 -1.29 20.15 -0.90
C LEU A 316 -2.27 21.30 -0.65
N GLU A 317 -2.25 21.91 0.54
CA GLU A 317 -3.06 23.07 0.86
C GLU A 317 -2.71 24.28 0.00
N GLN A 318 -1.42 24.60 -0.16
CA GLN A 318 -0.97 25.71 -1.00
C GLN A 318 -1.31 25.46 -2.48
N MET A 319 -1.15 24.23 -2.98
CA MET A 319 -1.59 23.86 -4.33
C MET A 319 -3.11 24.01 -4.50
N SER A 320 -3.90 23.63 -3.51
CA SER A 320 -5.36 23.81 -3.55
C SER A 320 -5.79 25.27 -3.61
N LYS A 321 -4.92 26.19 -3.13
CA LYS A 321 -5.07 27.66 -3.25
C LYS A 321 -4.51 28.23 -4.57
N GLY A 322 -4.07 27.34 -5.49
CA GLY A 322 -3.62 27.72 -6.84
C GLY A 322 -2.12 28.07 -6.96
N ARG A 323 -1.30 27.80 -5.93
CA ARG A 323 0.16 28.01 -6.04
C ARG A 323 0.81 26.87 -6.81
N PRO A 324 1.74 27.14 -7.75
CA PRO A 324 2.46 26.10 -8.49
C PRO A 324 3.31 25.21 -7.58
N LEU A 325 3.34 23.90 -7.85
CA LEU A 325 4.12 22.91 -7.08
C LEU A 325 5.61 23.28 -6.99
N GLN A 326 6.21 23.75 -8.09
CA GLN A 326 7.63 24.12 -8.15
C GLN A 326 8.03 25.31 -7.25
N GLU A 327 7.07 26.21 -6.94
CA GLU A 327 7.31 27.32 -6.02
C GLU A 327 7.24 26.88 -4.55
N ILE A 328 6.45 25.83 -4.27
CA ILE A 328 6.18 25.35 -2.92
C ILE A 328 7.22 24.31 -2.50
N ALA A 329 7.56 23.41 -3.42
CA ALA A 329 8.46 22.27 -3.20
C ALA A 329 9.36 22.09 -4.45
N PRO A 330 10.46 22.84 -4.54
CA PRO A 330 11.34 22.84 -5.71
C PRO A 330 11.97 21.47 -6.02
N GLU A 331 12.09 20.60 -5.03
CA GLU A 331 12.57 19.22 -5.15
C GLU A 331 11.59 18.30 -5.88
N LEU A 332 10.33 18.71 -6.03
CA LEU A 332 9.27 17.94 -6.70
C LEU A 332 9.05 18.45 -8.12
N SER A 333 9.52 17.71 -9.10
CA SER A 333 9.31 18.06 -10.51
C SER A 333 7.93 17.59 -11.00
N PRO A 334 7.06 18.48 -11.51
CA PRO A 334 5.73 18.11 -12.01
C PRO A 334 5.80 17.19 -13.23
N ASN A 335 6.89 17.21 -14.00
CA ASN A 335 7.08 16.39 -15.21
C ASN A 335 7.59 14.97 -14.90
N THR A 336 7.96 14.67 -13.65
CA THR A 336 8.36 13.32 -13.24
C THR A 336 7.27 12.32 -13.58
N ARG A 337 7.58 11.30 -14.37
CA ARG A 337 6.64 10.21 -14.66
C ARG A 337 6.39 9.41 -13.39
N PHE A 338 5.13 9.12 -13.13
CA PHE A 338 4.71 8.41 -11.94
C PHE A 338 3.80 7.24 -12.30
N TYR A 339 4.07 6.10 -11.72
CA TYR A 339 3.39 4.85 -12.03
C TYR A 339 2.75 4.26 -10.78
N ILE A 340 1.53 3.75 -10.92
CA ILE A 340 0.82 3.05 -9.85
C ILE A 340 0.22 1.77 -10.42
N LEU A 341 0.49 0.64 -9.76
CA LEU A 341 0.07 -0.70 -10.21
C LEU A 341 -0.63 -1.44 -9.07
N GLY A 342 -1.91 -1.74 -9.26
CA GLY A 342 -2.69 -2.59 -8.35
C GLY A 342 -2.66 -4.05 -8.77
N LEU A 343 -2.27 -4.92 -7.85
CA LEU A 343 -2.09 -6.36 -8.04
C LEU A 343 -2.94 -7.15 -7.05
N ALA A 344 -3.60 -8.19 -7.51
CA ALA A 344 -4.31 -9.12 -6.64
C ALA A 344 -3.99 -10.58 -7.01
N PRO A 345 -4.02 -11.50 -6.03
CA PRO A 345 -3.76 -12.91 -6.30
C PRO A 345 -4.91 -13.53 -7.11
N ASN A 346 -4.56 -14.46 -7.98
CA ASN A 346 -5.49 -15.30 -8.73
C ASN A 346 -4.90 -16.72 -8.82
N ALA A 347 -5.04 -17.50 -7.76
CA ALA A 347 -4.37 -18.78 -7.55
C ALA A 347 -2.83 -18.63 -7.71
N ALA A 348 -2.20 -19.37 -8.61
CA ALA A 348 -0.77 -19.26 -8.90
C ALA A 348 -0.40 -18.08 -9.83
N ARG A 349 -1.37 -17.26 -10.22
CA ARG A 349 -1.19 -16.08 -11.07
C ARG A 349 -1.46 -14.81 -10.29
N ILE A 350 -1.06 -13.69 -10.87
CA ILE A 350 -1.31 -12.34 -10.36
C ILE A 350 -2.13 -11.60 -11.42
N SER A 351 -3.27 -11.06 -11.01
CA SER A 351 -4.13 -10.21 -11.82
C SER A 351 -3.74 -8.74 -11.63
N VAL A 352 -3.62 -8.02 -12.72
CA VAL A 352 -3.52 -6.56 -12.71
C VAL A 352 -4.94 -6.00 -12.51
N ARG A 353 -5.17 -5.31 -11.38
CA ARG A 353 -6.45 -4.67 -11.05
C ARG A 353 -6.58 -3.32 -11.73
N PHE A 354 -5.50 -2.54 -11.69
CA PHE A 354 -5.44 -1.27 -12.39
C PHE A 354 -4.00 -0.88 -12.67
N TRP A 355 -3.82 -0.02 -13.65
CA TRP A 355 -2.56 0.59 -14.03
C TRP A 355 -2.77 2.07 -14.28
N LEU A 356 -1.94 2.91 -13.68
CA LEU A 356 -1.88 4.34 -13.93
C LEU A 356 -0.47 4.73 -14.38
N ASP A 357 -0.39 5.41 -15.50
CA ASP A 357 0.81 6.05 -16.06
C ASP A 357 0.47 7.55 -16.17
N THR A 358 1.08 8.36 -15.34
CA THR A 358 0.77 9.79 -15.20
C THR A 358 2.04 10.59 -14.91
N THR A 359 1.89 11.90 -14.73
CA THR A 359 2.95 12.75 -14.20
C THR A 359 2.71 13.03 -12.72
N PHE A 360 3.77 13.32 -11.99
CA PHE A 360 3.67 13.67 -10.58
C PHE A 360 2.85 14.96 -10.37
N GLY A 361 2.98 15.93 -11.28
CA GLY A 361 2.18 17.16 -11.27
C GLY A 361 0.68 16.89 -11.33
N GLN A 362 0.22 16.05 -12.27
CA GLN A 362 -1.19 15.67 -12.39
C GLN A 362 -1.68 14.91 -11.16
N LEU A 363 -0.84 14.04 -10.61
CA LEU A 363 -1.16 13.31 -9.37
C LEU A 363 -1.31 14.29 -8.19
N ALA A 364 -0.38 15.23 -8.03
CA ALA A 364 -0.41 16.23 -6.96
C ALA A 364 -1.64 17.15 -7.09
N GLU A 365 -2.00 17.56 -8.30
CA GLU A 365 -3.24 18.30 -8.57
C GLU A 365 -4.49 17.52 -8.16
N ASN A 366 -4.57 16.24 -8.49
CA ASN A 366 -5.69 15.38 -8.10
C ASN A 366 -5.79 15.23 -6.58
N LEU A 367 -4.66 15.12 -5.90
CA LEU A 367 -4.58 15.06 -4.43
C LEU A 367 -4.98 16.41 -3.80
N ALA A 368 -4.48 17.53 -4.29
CA ALA A 368 -4.86 18.86 -3.82
C ALA A 368 -6.36 19.12 -4.03
N GLN A 369 -6.92 18.69 -5.16
CA GLN A 369 -8.34 18.79 -5.44
C GLN A 369 -9.18 17.91 -4.51
N HIS A 370 -8.69 16.71 -4.15
CA HIS A 370 -9.33 15.86 -3.14
C HIS A 370 -9.43 16.59 -1.79
N TRP A 371 -8.37 17.25 -1.36
CA TRP A 371 -8.36 18.01 -0.10
C TRP A 371 -9.31 19.22 -0.15
N GLN A 372 -9.36 19.92 -1.25
CA GLN A 372 -10.30 21.02 -1.45
C GLN A 372 -11.77 20.51 -1.41
N ASP A 373 -12.03 19.36 -1.99
CA ASP A 373 -13.36 18.74 -1.96
C ASP A 373 -13.79 18.40 -0.52
N LEU A 374 -12.86 17.98 0.34
CA LEU A 374 -13.11 17.66 1.75
C LEU A 374 -13.27 18.91 2.65
N ALA A 375 -12.72 20.06 2.27
CA ALA A 375 -12.61 21.23 3.13
C ALA A 375 -13.96 21.64 3.74
N LEU A 376 -13.99 21.86 5.05
CA LEU A 376 -15.11 22.38 5.84
C LEU A 376 -14.66 23.57 6.66
N GLU A 377 -15.56 24.50 6.93
CA GLU A 377 -15.34 25.64 7.80
C GLU A 377 -16.47 25.72 8.83
N PRO A 378 -16.15 25.67 10.14
CA PRO A 378 -14.82 25.46 10.71
C PRO A 378 -14.23 24.09 10.35
N CYS A 379 -12.88 24.02 10.29
CA CYS A 379 -12.17 22.78 9.94
C CYS A 379 -12.56 21.66 10.91
N ALA A 380 -12.89 20.50 10.35
CA ALA A 380 -13.36 19.35 11.12
C ALA A 380 -12.25 18.53 11.80
N TRP A 381 -11.00 18.88 11.56
CA TRP A 381 -9.83 18.15 12.08
C TRP A 381 -8.67 19.11 12.43
N LYS A 382 -7.86 18.70 13.38
CA LYS A 382 -6.61 19.39 13.74
C LYS A 382 -5.48 18.99 12.78
N THR A 383 -5.40 17.70 12.47
CA THR A 383 -4.46 17.11 11.52
C THR A 383 -5.23 16.53 10.36
N PRO A 384 -4.87 16.86 9.09
CA PRO A 384 -5.55 16.33 7.92
C PRO A 384 -5.66 14.80 7.96
N PRO A 385 -6.83 14.22 7.68
CA PRO A 385 -7.02 12.78 7.78
C PRO A 385 -6.37 12.06 6.61
N SER A 386 -5.59 11.02 6.87
CA SER A 386 -5.15 10.10 5.80
C SER A 386 -6.35 9.44 5.12
N ILE A 387 -6.15 8.92 3.90
CA ILE A 387 -7.20 8.18 3.18
C ILE A 387 -7.67 6.98 4.01
N TRP A 388 -6.76 6.33 4.74
CA TRP A 388 -7.10 5.27 5.67
C TRP A 388 -8.08 5.71 6.76
N ARG A 389 -7.82 6.86 7.40
CA ARG A 389 -8.71 7.44 8.42
C ARG A 389 -10.09 7.79 7.86
N LEU A 390 -10.17 8.23 6.60
CA LEU A 390 -11.43 8.45 5.91
C LEU A 390 -12.18 7.13 5.65
N LEU A 391 -11.48 6.08 5.21
CA LEU A 391 -12.07 4.77 4.97
C LEU A 391 -12.68 4.15 6.25
N LEU A 392 -12.07 4.36 7.41
CA LEU A 392 -12.61 3.93 8.70
C LEU A 392 -13.99 4.52 8.99
N GLN A 393 -14.33 5.72 8.46
CA GLN A 393 -15.66 6.32 8.62
C GLN A 393 -16.78 5.55 7.91
N THR A 394 -16.44 4.69 6.96
CA THR A 394 -17.38 3.81 6.25
C THR A 394 -17.57 2.46 6.93
N ALA A 395 -16.69 2.12 7.87
CA ALA A 395 -16.64 0.80 8.51
C ALA A 395 -17.61 0.70 9.69
N VAL A 396 -18.23 -0.47 9.84
CA VAL A 396 -19.04 -0.81 11.02
C VAL A 396 -18.15 -0.78 12.26
N LEU A 397 -18.59 -0.10 13.33
CA LEU A 397 -17.84 0.09 14.57
C LEU A 397 -16.47 0.78 14.40
N GLY A 398 -16.20 1.41 13.26
CA GLY A 398 -14.89 2.00 12.95
C GLY A 398 -13.74 1.00 12.88
N LYS A 399 -14.01 -0.30 12.69
CA LYS A 399 -13.00 -1.34 12.65
C LYS A 399 -12.50 -1.58 11.23
N SER A 400 -11.18 -1.70 11.10
CA SER A 400 -10.51 -1.86 9.81
C SER A 400 -10.93 -3.11 9.03
N GLU A 401 -11.20 -4.21 9.74
CA GLU A 401 -11.70 -5.46 9.15
C GLU A 401 -13.09 -5.33 8.48
N ASN A 402 -13.83 -4.27 8.82
CA ASN A 402 -15.16 -3.99 8.28
C ASN A 402 -15.15 -2.98 7.11
N ILE A 403 -13.99 -2.54 6.66
CA ILE A 403 -13.86 -1.71 5.46
C ILE A 403 -14.14 -2.59 4.24
N SER A 404 -15.12 -2.21 3.41
CA SER A 404 -15.35 -2.91 2.13
C SER A 404 -14.14 -2.76 1.20
N PRO A 405 -13.47 -3.86 0.81
CA PRO A 405 -12.30 -3.80 -0.08
C PRO A 405 -12.59 -3.14 -1.43
N VAL A 406 -13.77 -3.41 -1.99
CA VAL A 406 -14.21 -2.83 -3.27
C VAL A 406 -14.36 -1.32 -3.15
N LEU A 407 -15.08 -0.86 -2.11
CA LEU A 407 -15.29 0.56 -1.87
C LEU A 407 -13.97 1.30 -1.61
N ALA A 408 -13.06 0.71 -0.83
CA ALA A 408 -11.73 1.26 -0.58
C ALA A 408 -10.93 1.43 -1.88
N GLY A 409 -10.95 0.43 -2.75
CA GLY A 409 -10.30 0.48 -4.07
C GLY A 409 -10.87 1.57 -4.97
N GLU A 410 -12.19 1.69 -5.05
CA GLU A 410 -12.88 2.72 -5.85
C GLU A 410 -12.61 4.15 -5.34
N ILE A 411 -12.64 4.37 -4.02
CA ILE A 411 -12.33 5.67 -3.41
C ILE A 411 -10.90 6.07 -3.69
N THR A 412 -9.94 5.17 -3.45
CA THR A 412 -8.52 5.46 -3.68
C THR A 412 -8.26 5.77 -5.15
N ARG A 413 -8.84 5.00 -6.07
CA ARG A 413 -8.75 5.29 -7.50
C ARG A 413 -9.33 6.67 -7.85
N ALA A 414 -10.49 7.02 -7.29
CA ALA A 414 -11.10 8.33 -7.51
C ALA A 414 -10.23 9.49 -7.01
N VAL A 415 -9.53 9.30 -5.88
CA VAL A 415 -8.57 10.27 -5.34
C VAL A 415 -7.38 10.44 -6.28
N ILE A 416 -6.74 9.34 -6.65
CA ILE A 416 -5.51 9.33 -7.46
C ILE A 416 -5.78 9.84 -8.90
N CYS A 417 -6.89 9.41 -9.51
CA CYS A 417 -7.21 9.74 -10.90
C CYS A 417 -8.05 11.01 -11.08
N GLY A 418 -8.50 11.66 -9.99
CA GLY A 418 -9.41 12.82 -10.07
C GLY A 418 -10.79 12.50 -10.65
N THR A 419 -11.19 11.22 -10.70
CA THR A 419 -12.50 10.78 -11.18
C THR A 419 -13.59 11.00 -10.11
N PRO A 420 -14.89 10.98 -10.48
CA PRO A 420 -15.97 11.03 -9.49
C PRO A 420 -15.84 9.95 -8.44
N TYR A 421 -16.15 10.28 -7.19
CA TYR A 421 -16.27 9.27 -6.15
C TYR A 421 -17.45 8.34 -6.41
N PRO A 422 -17.39 7.06 -6.02
CA PRO A 422 -18.51 6.15 -6.19
C PRO A 422 -19.71 6.60 -5.34
N LEU A 423 -20.92 6.49 -5.87
CA LEU A 423 -22.15 6.81 -5.13
C LEU A 423 -22.38 5.86 -3.95
N SER A 424 -21.82 4.66 -4.01
CA SER A 424 -21.78 3.71 -2.90
C SER A 424 -21.11 4.31 -1.65
N LEU A 425 -20.14 5.24 -1.79
CA LEU A 425 -19.57 5.99 -0.67
C LEU A 425 -20.61 6.83 0.04
N LEU A 426 -21.39 7.63 -0.71
CA LEU A 426 -22.44 8.48 -0.13
C LEU A 426 -23.51 7.63 0.56
N SER A 427 -23.93 6.54 -0.08
CA SER A 427 -24.89 5.57 0.49
C SER A 427 -24.38 4.94 1.80
N GLN A 428 -23.12 4.53 1.80
CA GLN A 428 -22.51 3.91 2.99
C GLN A 428 -22.40 4.90 4.16
N LEU A 429 -22.00 6.16 3.89
CA LEU A 429 -21.91 7.19 4.91
C LEU A 429 -23.30 7.52 5.52
N ILE A 430 -24.35 7.63 4.69
CA ILE A 430 -25.73 7.82 5.17
C ILE A 430 -26.16 6.63 6.03
N THR A 431 -25.86 5.42 5.61
CA THR A 431 -26.16 4.20 6.37
C THR A 431 -25.44 4.19 7.72
N ARG A 432 -24.16 4.59 7.74
CA ARG A 432 -23.40 4.68 8.99
C ARG A 432 -23.96 5.73 9.93
N ILE A 433 -24.28 6.93 9.44
CA ILE A 433 -24.89 7.99 10.26
C ILE A 433 -26.19 7.49 10.91
N ARG A 434 -27.03 6.77 10.14
CA ARG A 434 -28.30 6.25 10.67
C ARG A 434 -28.10 5.14 11.70
N ALA A 435 -27.10 4.30 11.51
CA ALA A 435 -26.83 3.17 12.40
C ALA A 435 -26.09 3.60 13.67
N ASP A 436 -25.15 4.54 13.56
CA ASP A 436 -24.28 4.97 14.66
C ASP A 436 -24.84 6.18 15.42
N GLY A 437 -25.82 6.91 14.84
CA GLY A 437 -26.32 8.18 15.38
C GLY A 437 -25.32 9.34 15.33
N ASP A 438 -24.19 9.16 14.66
CA ASP A 438 -23.06 10.10 14.67
C ASP A 438 -22.88 10.82 13.34
N VAL A 439 -23.18 12.14 13.32
CA VAL A 439 -22.92 13.05 12.21
C VAL A 439 -21.65 13.85 12.52
N ASN A 440 -20.50 13.20 12.34
CA ASN A 440 -19.20 13.83 12.59
C ASN A 440 -18.64 14.55 11.34
N GLY A 441 -17.64 15.41 11.59
CA GLY A 441 -17.06 16.24 10.53
C GLY A 441 -16.38 15.46 9.40
N LEU A 442 -15.77 14.30 9.68
CA LEU A 442 -15.13 13.48 8.64
C LEU A 442 -16.17 12.88 7.69
N ARG A 443 -17.27 12.34 8.20
CA ARG A 443 -18.39 11.82 7.40
C ARG A 443 -19.00 12.92 6.53
N VAL A 444 -19.22 14.09 7.11
CA VAL A 444 -19.78 15.25 6.39
C VAL A 444 -18.81 15.76 5.31
N ALA A 445 -17.52 15.85 5.60
CA ALA A 445 -16.50 16.22 4.63
C ALA A 445 -16.47 15.27 3.43
N MET A 446 -16.56 13.96 3.68
CA MET A 446 -16.61 12.95 2.61
C MET A 446 -17.90 13.08 1.77
N MET A 447 -19.06 13.31 2.39
CA MET A 447 -20.32 13.57 1.68
C MET A 447 -20.23 14.81 0.81
N LYS A 448 -19.66 15.90 1.38
CA LYS A 448 -19.41 17.14 0.65
C LYS A 448 -18.47 16.89 -0.54
N ALA A 449 -17.39 16.14 -0.35
CA ALA A 449 -16.44 15.80 -1.41
C ALA A 449 -17.11 15.06 -2.57
N VAL A 450 -17.98 14.07 -2.28
CA VAL A 450 -18.76 13.37 -3.31
C VAL A 450 -19.62 14.35 -4.10
N LEU A 451 -20.42 15.16 -3.42
CA LEU A 451 -21.37 16.09 -4.06
C LEU A 451 -20.62 17.21 -4.82
N GLN A 452 -19.57 17.78 -4.22
CA GLN A 452 -18.80 18.86 -4.84
C GLN A 452 -18.08 18.40 -6.12
N ARG A 453 -17.53 17.19 -6.12
CA ARG A 453 -16.90 16.62 -7.32
C ARG A 453 -17.93 16.27 -8.39
N ARG A 454 -19.11 15.78 -8.01
CA ARG A 454 -20.23 15.56 -8.94
C ARG A 454 -20.70 16.85 -9.58
N PHE A 455 -20.80 17.94 -8.82
CA PHE A 455 -21.10 19.27 -9.35
C PHE A 455 -20.04 19.73 -10.37
N ARG A 456 -18.76 19.71 -10.00
CA ARG A 456 -17.66 20.11 -10.89
C ARG A 456 -17.58 19.27 -12.18
N LYS A 457 -18.02 18.02 -12.14
CA LYS A 457 -18.07 17.13 -13.31
C LYS A 457 -19.41 17.21 -14.06
N GLY A 458 -20.34 18.08 -13.70
CA GLY A 458 -21.61 18.30 -14.39
C GLY A 458 -22.69 17.24 -14.15
N PHE A 459 -22.55 16.39 -13.13
CA PHE A 459 -23.56 15.37 -12.79
C PHE A 459 -24.74 15.92 -11.96
N ILE A 460 -24.56 17.05 -11.30
CA ILE A 460 -25.57 17.78 -10.53
C ILE A 460 -25.40 19.27 -10.78
N GLU A 461 -26.51 20.02 -10.70
CA GLU A 461 -26.58 21.44 -11.11
C GLU A 461 -26.04 22.39 -10.04
N GLU A 462 -26.01 21.99 -8.78
CA GLU A 462 -25.66 22.85 -7.65
C GLU A 462 -24.55 22.23 -6.79
N GLY A 463 -23.55 23.03 -6.46
CA GLY A 463 -22.48 22.67 -5.52
C GLY A 463 -22.96 22.59 -4.08
N VAL A 464 -22.02 22.40 -3.16
CA VAL A 464 -22.27 22.35 -1.71
C VAL A 464 -21.38 23.38 -1.02
N PRO A 465 -21.91 24.21 -0.11
CA PRO A 465 -21.11 25.21 0.59
C PRO A 465 -20.07 24.56 1.52
N MET A 466 -18.98 25.27 1.75
CA MET A 466 -17.90 24.85 2.65
C MET A 466 -18.25 25.14 4.13
N SER A 467 -19.03 26.21 4.35
CA SER A 467 -19.50 26.67 5.67
C SER A 467 -21.02 26.88 5.67
N LEU A 468 -21.54 27.32 6.81
CA LEU A 468 -22.97 27.65 6.92
C LEU A 468 -23.35 28.73 5.88
N ASN A 469 -24.25 28.35 4.97
CA ASN A 469 -24.83 29.26 4.01
C ASN A 469 -26.29 29.57 4.38
N ASN A 470 -26.52 30.80 4.87
CA ASN A 470 -27.85 31.25 5.24
C ASN A 470 -28.75 31.56 4.02
N GLU A 471 -28.13 31.84 2.86
CA GLU A 471 -28.84 32.20 1.63
C GLU A 471 -29.05 31.01 0.69
N SER A 472 -28.68 29.82 1.08
CA SER A 472 -28.87 28.63 0.24
C SER A 472 -30.36 28.41 -0.07
N PRO A 473 -30.73 28.26 -1.36
CA PRO A 473 -32.09 27.94 -1.76
C PRO A 473 -32.38 26.45 -1.73
N ASN A 474 -31.37 25.60 -1.43
CA ASN A 474 -31.49 24.15 -1.52
C ASN A 474 -32.38 23.59 -0.42
N ARG A 475 -33.52 23.03 -0.80
CA ARG A 475 -34.52 22.51 0.14
C ARG A 475 -33.99 21.44 1.10
N ALA A 476 -33.14 20.55 0.62
CA ALA A 476 -32.60 19.46 1.44
C ALA A 476 -31.57 19.99 2.46
N TYR A 477 -30.72 20.93 2.05
CA TYR A 477 -29.81 21.65 2.95
C TYR A 477 -30.57 22.44 4.03
N LEU A 478 -31.62 23.17 3.63
CA LEU A 478 -32.49 23.91 4.55
C LEU A 478 -33.21 22.98 5.54
N LEU A 479 -33.68 21.81 5.10
CA LEU A 479 -34.28 20.80 6.00
C LEU A 479 -33.28 20.27 7.03
N GLY A 480 -32.03 20.06 6.64
CA GLY A 480 -30.97 19.70 7.57
C GLY A 480 -30.74 20.78 8.62
N ARG A 481 -30.64 22.05 8.19
CA ARG A 481 -30.55 23.20 9.10
C ARG A 481 -31.76 23.30 10.04
N LEU A 482 -32.95 23.17 9.51
CA LEU A 482 -34.20 23.18 10.29
C LEU A 482 -34.16 22.09 11.38
N PHE A 483 -33.72 20.89 11.02
CA PHE A 483 -33.62 19.78 11.98
C PHE A 483 -32.63 20.10 13.13
N ALA A 484 -31.49 20.73 12.83
CA ALA A 484 -30.51 21.15 13.83
C ALA A 484 -31.08 22.24 14.79
N VAL A 485 -31.87 23.20 14.26
CA VAL A 485 -32.54 24.20 15.09
C VAL A 485 -33.57 23.53 16.01
N LEU A 486 -34.36 22.59 15.49
CA LEU A 486 -35.34 21.84 16.30
C LEU A 486 -34.69 21.01 17.40
N GLU A 487 -33.57 20.37 17.13
CA GLU A 487 -32.75 19.66 18.12
C GLU A 487 -32.24 20.64 19.19
N ARG A 488 -31.74 21.80 18.80
CA ARG A 488 -31.23 22.81 19.72
C ARG A 488 -32.32 23.37 20.62
N ILE A 489 -33.51 23.61 20.08
CA ILE A 489 -34.69 24.04 20.85
C ILE A 489 -35.04 23.00 21.91
N GLN A 490 -35.12 21.72 21.58
CA GLN A 490 -35.39 20.66 22.53
C GLN A 490 -34.32 20.59 23.63
N TYR A 491 -33.05 20.58 23.25
CA TYR A 491 -31.92 20.51 24.18
C TYR A 491 -31.93 21.67 25.19
N GLN A 492 -32.17 22.90 24.69
CA GLN A 492 -32.19 24.07 25.57
C GLN A 492 -33.40 24.11 26.52
N ALA A 493 -34.51 23.53 26.10
CA ALA A 493 -35.73 23.48 26.91
C ALA A 493 -35.74 22.36 27.95
N LEU A 494 -35.10 21.20 27.65
CA LEU A 494 -35.23 19.98 28.45
C LEU A 494 -33.88 19.50 29.03
N GLY A 495 -32.75 20.05 28.59
CA GLY A 495 -31.41 19.55 28.91
C GLY A 495 -31.09 18.23 28.21
N GLU A 496 -30.16 17.47 28.79
CA GLU A 496 -29.81 16.13 28.28
C GLU A 496 -30.95 15.15 28.47
N LEU A 497 -31.27 14.40 27.43
CA LEU A 497 -32.27 13.35 27.39
C LEU A 497 -31.62 12.02 27.03
N ASN A 498 -32.17 10.92 27.57
CA ASN A 498 -31.71 9.57 27.18
C ASN A 498 -31.86 9.29 25.67
N ALA A 499 -32.83 9.94 25.00
CA ALA A 499 -33.00 9.91 23.57
C ALA A 499 -33.69 11.21 23.10
N GLY A 500 -32.95 12.05 22.38
CA GLY A 500 -33.43 13.28 21.76
C GLY A 500 -34.17 13.07 20.45
N ILE A 501 -34.51 14.19 19.77
CA ILE A 501 -35.11 14.10 18.42
C ILE A 501 -34.10 13.58 17.39
N ALA A 502 -32.80 13.82 17.56
CA ALA A 502 -31.79 13.27 16.69
C ALA A 502 -31.80 11.74 16.70
N ASP A 503 -31.79 11.14 17.90
CA ASP A 503 -31.79 9.67 18.05
C ASP A 503 -33.04 9.01 17.46
N ARG A 504 -34.18 9.67 17.61
CA ARG A 504 -35.47 9.11 17.22
C ARG A 504 -35.89 9.40 15.79
N TYR A 505 -35.52 10.56 15.25
CA TYR A 505 -36.10 11.06 14.01
C TYR A 505 -35.10 11.41 12.91
N TYR A 506 -33.77 11.44 13.17
CA TYR A 506 -32.80 11.83 12.15
C TYR A 506 -32.92 10.98 10.88
N GLY A 507 -33.00 9.65 11.02
CA GLY A 507 -33.13 8.74 9.90
C GLY A 507 -34.39 8.98 9.05
N SER A 508 -35.54 9.18 9.69
CA SER A 508 -36.80 9.45 8.99
C SER A 508 -36.90 10.90 8.49
N ALA A 509 -36.40 11.87 9.24
CA ALA A 509 -36.38 13.26 8.79
C ALA A 509 -35.52 13.48 7.54
N SER A 510 -34.38 12.77 7.46
CA SER A 510 -33.49 12.79 6.29
C SER A 510 -34.00 11.98 5.09
N ALA A 511 -34.98 11.10 5.26
CA ALA A 511 -35.51 10.27 4.18
C ALA A 511 -36.91 10.69 3.71
N VAL A 512 -37.82 10.94 4.66
CA VAL A 512 -39.25 11.19 4.41
C VAL A 512 -39.74 12.42 5.19
N PRO A 513 -39.25 13.63 4.85
CA PRO A 513 -39.53 14.86 5.60
C PRO A 513 -41.01 15.13 5.83
N PHE A 514 -41.86 14.86 4.83
CA PHE A 514 -43.28 15.12 4.88
C PHE A 514 -43.97 14.50 6.12
N SER A 515 -43.54 13.31 6.51
CA SER A 515 -44.16 12.60 7.66
C SER A 515 -43.62 13.03 9.00
N VAL A 516 -42.46 13.69 9.08
CA VAL A 516 -41.74 13.93 10.35
C VAL A 516 -41.75 15.40 10.76
N PHE A 517 -41.48 16.32 9.84
CA PHE A 517 -41.32 17.75 10.17
C PHE A 517 -42.61 18.40 10.77
N PRO A 518 -43.83 18.11 10.30
CA PRO A 518 -45.03 18.69 10.94
C PRO A 518 -45.11 18.35 12.44
N ARG A 519 -44.78 17.12 12.82
CA ARG A 519 -44.76 16.67 14.23
C ARG A 519 -43.68 17.37 15.04
N LEU A 520 -42.47 17.46 14.48
CA LEU A 520 -41.34 18.13 15.14
C LEU A 520 -41.60 19.62 15.36
N LEU A 521 -42.18 20.31 14.38
CA LEU A 521 -42.55 21.72 14.47
C LEU A 521 -43.66 21.94 15.54
N SER A 522 -44.63 21.07 15.61
CA SER A 522 -45.65 21.12 16.67
C SER A 522 -45.00 20.97 18.05
N GLY A 523 -44.08 20.02 18.25
CA GLY A 523 -43.32 19.83 19.48
C GLY A 523 -42.46 21.05 19.83
N ALA A 524 -41.82 21.67 18.86
CA ALA A 524 -40.95 22.84 19.05
C ALA A 524 -41.70 24.04 19.64
N LYS A 525 -42.98 24.25 19.30
CA LYS A 525 -43.81 25.31 19.90
C LYS A 525 -43.90 25.18 21.42
N HIS A 526 -44.07 23.97 21.92
CA HIS A 526 -44.13 23.71 23.37
C HIS A 526 -42.76 23.95 24.02
N HIS A 527 -41.70 23.54 23.41
CA HIS A 527 -40.32 23.76 23.90
C HIS A 527 -39.97 25.25 23.93
N LEU A 528 -40.29 26.01 22.88
CA LEU A 528 -40.09 27.46 22.82
C LEU A 528 -40.90 28.18 23.88
N SER A 529 -42.17 27.78 24.12
CA SER A 529 -42.99 28.33 25.19
C SER A 529 -42.35 28.15 26.57
N ARG A 530 -41.76 27.00 26.84
CA ARG A 530 -41.00 26.75 28.05
C ARG A 530 -39.74 27.61 28.13
N LEU A 531 -38.94 27.67 27.05
CA LEU A 531 -37.72 28.48 27.00
C LEU A 531 -37.97 29.97 27.22
N ARG A 532 -39.10 30.50 26.75
CA ARG A 532 -39.46 31.91 26.96
C ARG A 532 -39.61 32.28 28.43
N LYS A 533 -39.94 31.31 29.29
CA LYS A 533 -40.05 31.52 30.76
C LYS A 533 -38.68 31.58 31.42
N ASP A 534 -37.74 30.70 30.99
CA ASP A 534 -36.49 30.51 31.70
C ASP A 534 -35.30 31.22 31.02
N LYS A 535 -35.32 31.33 29.65
CA LYS A 535 -34.23 31.86 28.81
C LYS A 535 -34.79 32.66 27.62
N ALA A 536 -35.52 33.76 27.93
CA ALA A 536 -36.27 34.53 26.90
C ALA A 536 -35.44 34.96 25.68
N GLY A 537 -34.23 35.51 25.89
CA GLY A 537 -33.37 35.96 24.77
C GLY A 537 -32.96 34.81 23.86
N MET A 538 -32.66 33.64 24.42
CA MET A 538 -32.34 32.46 23.62
C MET A 538 -33.54 31.93 22.83
N ALA A 539 -34.72 31.96 23.44
CA ALA A 539 -35.96 31.55 22.78
C ALA A 539 -36.26 32.44 21.55
N VAL A 540 -36.04 33.76 21.65
CA VAL A 540 -36.23 34.71 20.55
C VAL A 540 -35.26 34.43 19.41
N ASN A 541 -33.97 34.20 19.69
CA ASN A 541 -32.97 33.91 18.65
C ASN A 541 -33.29 32.60 17.94
N LEU A 542 -33.61 31.52 18.66
CA LEU A 542 -33.97 30.22 18.07
C LEU A 542 -35.27 30.27 17.27
N ASP A 543 -36.26 31.06 17.73
CA ASP A 543 -37.50 31.28 16.98
C ASP A 543 -37.27 32.08 15.70
N LYS A 544 -36.35 33.06 15.74
CA LYS A 544 -35.89 33.78 14.55
C LYS A 544 -35.20 32.86 13.54
N ASP A 545 -34.21 32.06 13.97
CA ASP A 545 -33.53 31.07 13.14
C ASP A 545 -34.54 30.11 12.48
N LEU A 546 -35.50 29.63 13.25
CA LEU A 546 -36.58 28.75 12.80
C LEU A 546 -37.43 29.43 11.71
N GLY A 547 -37.85 30.67 11.93
CA GLY A 547 -38.67 31.46 11.02
C GLY A 547 -37.93 31.74 9.70
N GLU A 548 -36.66 32.14 9.78
CA GLU A 548 -35.84 32.43 8.60
C GLU A 548 -35.64 31.21 7.69
N ILE A 549 -35.44 30.03 8.26
CA ILE A 549 -35.29 28.78 7.51
C ILE A 549 -36.64 28.37 6.88
N ILE A 550 -37.74 28.46 7.65
CA ILE A 550 -39.07 28.07 7.14
C ILE A 550 -39.50 29.00 6.00
N ALA A 551 -39.24 30.32 6.07
CA ALA A 551 -39.57 31.26 5.03
C ALA A 551 -38.91 30.97 3.66
N LYS A 552 -37.78 30.22 3.67
CA LYS A 552 -37.06 29.81 2.44
C LYS A 552 -37.47 28.42 1.95
N LEU A 553 -38.22 27.66 2.74
CA LEU A 553 -38.70 26.33 2.35
C LEU A 553 -39.96 26.44 1.48
N PRO A 554 -40.21 25.49 0.57
CA PRO A 554 -41.45 25.39 -0.19
C PRO A 554 -42.64 25.15 0.75
N GLU A 555 -43.84 25.50 0.31
CA GLU A 555 -45.10 25.36 1.08
C GLU A 555 -45.35 23.94 1.61
N THR A 556 -44.83 22.94 0.90
CA THR A 556 -45.00 21.55 1.28
C THR A 556 -43.65 20.85 1.44
N PHE A 557 -43.51 20.04 2.47
CA PHE A 557 -42.35 19.20 2.65
C PHE A 557 -42.29 18.09 1.60
N PRO A 558 -41.09 17.75 1.05
CA PRO A 558 -40.95 16.67 0.10
C PRO A 558 -41.31 15.33 0.74
N ARG A 559 -41.97 14.47 -0.05
CA ARG A 559 -42.34 13.12 0.42
C ARG A 559 -41.14 12.26 0.73
N HIS A 560 -40.08 12.35 -0.08
CA HIS A 560 -38.82 11.66 0.10
C HIS A 560 -37.66 12.52 -0.41
N LEU A 561 -36.47 12.24 0.10
CA LEU A 561 -35.21 12.82 -0.38
C LEU A 561 -34.40 11.76 -1.10
N SER A 562 -33.88 12.10 -2.28
CA SER A 562 -32.89 11.30 -3.01
C SER A 562 -31.61 11.16 -2.20
N ILE A 563 -30.70 10.27 -2.63
CA ILE A 563 -29.43 10.06 -1.93
C ILE A 563 -28.56 11.32 -1.88
N ASP A 564 -28.51 12.09 -2.96
CA ASP A 564 -27.79 13.37 -3.03
C ASP A 564 -28.41 14.41 -2.07
N GLU A 565 -29.74 14.46 -2.00
CA GLU A 565 -30.47 15.33 -1.07
C GLU A 565 -30.27 14.92 0.40
N GLN A 566 -30.17 13.61 0.71
CA GLN A 566 -29.85 13.13 2.06
C GLN A 566 -28.43 13.54 2.48
N GLY A 567 -27.47 13.51 1.54
CA GLY A 567 -26.15 14.07 1.77
C GLY A 567 -26.17 15.57 2.07
N ARG A 568 -26.94 16.35 1.29
CA ARG A 568 -27.14 17.81 1.53
C ARG A 568 -27.83 18.07 2.87
N PHE A 569 -28.78 17.23 3.26
CA PHE A 569 -29.42 17.30 4.57
C PHE A 569 -28.39 17.14 5.70
N ALA A 570 -27.53 16.13 5.62
CA ALA A 570 -26.50 15.89 6.63
C ALA A 570 -25.52 17.08 6.74
N ILE A 571 -25.14 17.68 5.60
CA ILE A 571 -24.25 18.83 5.56
C ILE A 571 -24.94 20.08 6.17
N GLY A 572 -26.19 20.34 5.83
CA GLY A 572 -26.97 21.44 6.41
C GLY A 572 -27.16 21.30 7.92
N TYR A 573 -27.44 20.10 8.38
CA TYR A 573 -27.53 19.78 9.81
C TYR A 573 -26.20 20.05 10.53
N TYR A 574 -25.09 19.56 9.98
CA TYR A 574 -23.76 19.75 10.56
C TYR A 574 -23.38 21.23 10.63
N HIS A 575 -23.51 21.98 9.53
CA HIS A 575 -23.17 23.39 9.48
C HIS A 575 -23.97 24.23 10.49
N GLN A 576 -25.28 24.00 10.58
CA GLN A 576 -26.12 24.72 11.55
C GLN A 576 -25.76 24.36 12.98
N LYS A 577 -25.44 23.08 13.25
CA LYS A 577 -25.01 22.62 14.58
C LYS A 577 -23.68 23.25 14.99
N GLN A 578 -22.70 23.29 14.08
CA GLN A 578 -21.39 23.90 14.33
C GLN A 578 -21.48 25.41 14.57
N SER A 579 -22.40 26.11 13.92
CA SER A 579 -22.57 27.57 14.12
C SER A 579 -22.91 27.96 15.56
N TYR A 580 -23.52 27.08 16.34
CA TYR A 580 -23.81 27.31 17.74
C TYR A 580 -22.58 27.21 18.67
N PHE A 581 -21.47 26.65 18.19
CA PHE A 581 -20.22 26.50 18.93
C PHE A 581 -19.12 27.43 18.41
N ALA A 582 -19.33 28.06 17.25
CA ALA A 582 -18.41 29.07 16.72
C ALA A 582 -18.36 30.26 17.68
N LYS A 583 -17.16 30.68 18.10
CA LYS A 583 -16.97 31.96 18.81
C LYS A 583 -17.47 33.05 17.88
N LYS A 584 -18.37 33.91 18.36
CA LYS A 584 -18.64 35.20 17.72
C LYS A 584 -17.31 35.95 17.71
N GLU A 585 -16.70 36.16 16.55
CA GLU A 585 -15.68 37.19 16.40
C GLU A 585 -16.37 38.50 16.77
N THR A 586 -16.03 39.04 17.92
CA THR A 586 -16.33 40.42 18.27
C THR A 586 -15.70 41.28 17.20
N ALA A 587 -16.54 41.98 16.45
CA ALA A 587 -16.10 43.07 15.61
C ALA A 587 -15.45 44.10 16.55
N GLU A 588 -14.13 43.99 16.75
CA GLU A 588 -13.32 45.07 17.29
C GLU A 588 -13.14 46.08 16.17
N THR A 589 -13.94 47.12 16.29
CA THR A 589 -13.77 48.51 15.89
C THR A 589 -12.45 48.81 15.17
N ILE A 590 -12.54 49.01 13.87
CA ILE A 590 -11.65 49.92 13.18
C ILE A 590 -12.13 51.34 13.52
N GLU A 591 -11.62 51.90 14.60
CA GLU A 591 -11.50 53.34 14.86
C GLU A 591 -10.03 53.62 15.17
N ASN A 592 -9.40 54.23 14.23
CA ASN A 592 -8.34 55.21 14.14
C ASN A 592 -7.31 54.90 13.05
#